data_c183fd55d7b5ff39808a288cfe98aa55
#
_entry.id   c183fd55d7b5ff39808a288cfe98aa55
#
_cell.length_a   1.000
_cell.length_b   1.000
_cell.length_c   1.000
_cell.angle_alpha   90.00
_cell.angle_beta   90.00
_cell.angle_gamma   90.00
#
_symmetry.space_group_name_H-M   'P 1'
#
loop_
_entity.id
_entity.type
_entity.pdbx_description
1 polymer ?
#
loop_
_entity_poly.entity_id
_entity_poly.type
_entity_poly.pdbx_seq_one_letter_code
_entity_poly.pdbx_strand_id
1 'polypeptide(L)'
;LNIPLERLAFSVFAGDSDAPRDDESAQIWKSLGVPDARIAFLPKEDNWWIAGSTGPCGPDTEMFYWIDDGTPAPTNFTETKDDKRWVEIWNNVFMQYEKKEDGTLIALAKTNVDTGMGLDRTLTVLNGQTSVYDTELFAPMFDVLALSQEIMTNDEVRKARIVVDHVRASVFIASD
;
A
#
# COMPACT_ATOMS: atom_id res chain seq x y z
N LEU A 1 -7.66 -12.21 8.83
CA LEU A 1 -7.99 -10.84 9.27
C LEU A 1 -9.50 -10.54 9.20
N ASN A 2 -10.29 -11.39 8.55
CA ASN A 2 -11.75 -11.20 8.32
C ASN A 2 -12.10 -9.89 7.60
N ILE A 3 -11.24 -9.45 6.70
CA ILE A 3 -11.50 -8.27 5.88
C ILE A 3 -12.49 -8.65 4.77
N PRO A 4 -13.60 -7.92 4.63
CA PRO A 4 -14.63 -8.25 3.64
C PRO A 4 -14.15 -7.99 2.21
N LEU A 5 -14.34 -8.97 1.32
CA LEU A 5 -13.86 -8.91 -0.06
C LEU A 5 -14.47 -7.74 -0.86
N GLU A 6 -15.70 -7.38 -0.56
CA GLU A 6 -16.40 -6.25 -1.18
C GLU A 6 -15.75 -4.89 -0.92
N ARG A 7 -14.86 -4.80 0.06
CA ARG A 7 -14.05 -3.61 0.37
C ARG A 7 -12.64 -3.67 -0.19
N LEU A 8 -12.26 -4.79 -0.81
CA LEU A 8 -10.93 -4.98 -1.37
C LEU A 8 -10.91 -4.68 -2.87
N ALA A 9 -9.78 -4.18 -3.33
CA ALA A 9 -9.39 -4.10 -4.72
C ALA A 9 -7.91 -4.52 -4.85
N PHE A 10 -7.49 -4.83 -6.07
CA PHE A 10 -6.18 -5.40 -6.33
C PHE A 10 -5.55 -4.74 -7.55
N SER A 11 -4.25 -4.55 -7.51
CA SER A 11 -3.49 -4.16 -8.70
C SER A 11 -2.56 -5.29 -9.12
N VAL A 12 -2.24 -5.32 -10.40
CA VAL A 12 -1.26 -6.21 -11.01
C VAL A 12 -0.50 -5.46 -12.09
N PHE A 13 0.72 -5.88 -12.38
CA PHE A 13 1.56 -5.22 -13.37
C PHE A 13 0.97 -5.29 -14.78
N ALA A 14 0.91 -4.14 -15.48
CA ALA A 14 0.35 -4.03 -16.83
C ALA A 14 1.27 -4.56 -17.93
N GLY A 15 2.55 -4.82 -17.61
CA GLY A 15 3.57 -5.17 -18.58
C GLY A 15 4.20 -3.95 -19.26
N ASP A 16 5.46 -4.10 -19.65
CA ASP A 16 6.21 -3.12 -20.45
C ASP A 16 7.29 -3.83 -21.31
N SER A 17 8.32 -3.08 -21.76
CA SER A 17 9.45 -3.66 -22.50
C SER A 17 10.35 -4.56 -21.66
N ASP A 18 10.33 -4.43 -20.33
CA ASP A 18 11.23 -5.12 -19.41
C ASP A 18 10.64 -6.43 -18.90
N ALA A 19 9.31 -6.47 -18.70
CA ALA A 19 8.63 -7.65 -18.20
C ALA A 19 7.20 -7.78 -18.77
N PRO A 20 6.70 -9.02 -18.95
CA PRO A 20 5.36 -9.25 -19.47
C PRO A 20 4.28 -8.78 -18.48
N ARG A 21 3.08 -8.55 -19.01
CA ARG A 21 1.88 -8.33 -18.23
C ARG A 21 1.61 -9.51 -17.31
N ASP A 22 1.22 -9.22 -16.07
CA ASP A 22 0.95 -10.24 -15.04
C ASP A 22 -0.50 -10.74 -15.10
N ASP A 23 -0.79 -11.52 -16.13
CA ASP A 23 -2.08 -12.19 -16.27
C ASP A 23 -2.25 -13.34 -15.26
N GLU A 24 -1.15 -13.92 -14.76
CA GLU A 24 -1.18 -15.02 -13.78
C GLU A 24 -1.75 -14.55 -12.46
N SER A 25 -1.24 -13.48 -11.86
CA SER A 25 -1.75 -12.91 -10.61
C SER A 25 -3.21 -12.47 -10.76
N ALA A 26 -3.57 -11.85 -11.89
CA ALA A 26 -4.95 -11.48 -12.15
C ALA A 26 -5.89 -12.71 -12.16
N GLN A 27 -5.47 -13.82 -12.77
CA GLN A 27 -6.26 -15.07 -12.77
C GLN A 27 -6.34 -15.69 -11.37
N ILE A 28 -5.29 -15.62 -10.58
CA ILE A 28 -5.31 -16.10 -9.19
C ILE A 28 -6.33 -15.31 -8.38
N TRP A 29 -6.32 -13.96 -8.45
CA TRP A 29 -7.31 -13.13 -7.75
C TRP A 29 -8.75 -13.45 -8.18
N LYS A 30 -8.99 -13.62 -9.48
CA LYS A 30 -10.30 -14.06 -10.01
C LYS A 30 -10.74 -15.41 -9.46
N SER A 31 -9.81 -16.37 -9.36
CA SER A 31 -10.08 -17.70 -8.82
C SER A 31 -10.47 -17.68 -7.33
N LEU A 32 -10.05 -16.61 -6.60
CA LEU A 32 -10.40 -16.36 -5.20
C LEU A 32 -11.72 -15.56 -5.05
N GLY A 33 -12.40 -15.27 -6.17
CA GLY A 33 -13.70 -14.60 -6.17
C GLY A 33 -13.64 -13.09 -6.34
N VAL A 34 -12.47 -12.52 -6.66
CA VAL A 34 -12.36 -11.08 -6.94
C VAL A 34 -12.99 -10.76 -8.30
N PRO A 35 -13.95 -9.83 -8.38
CA PRO A 35 -14.53 -9.39 -9.65
C PRO A 35 -13.49 -8.70 -10.55
N ASP A 36 -13.58 -8.86 -11.86
CA ASP A 36 -12.69 -8.23 -12.84
C ASP A 36 -12.57 -6.71 -12.64
N ALA A 37 -13.67 -6.03 -12.36
CA ALA A 37 -13.70 -4.60 -12.13
C ALA A 37 -12.92 -4.14 -10.88
N ARG A 38 -12.54 -5.07 -10.00
CA ARG A 38 -11.72 -4.82 -8.80
C ARG A 38 -10.25 -5.17 -9.00
N ILE A 39 -9.84 -5.54 -10.21
CA ILE A 39 -8.45 -5.83 -10.57
C ILE A 39 -8.01 -4.81 -11.60
N ALA A 40 -7.04 -3.96 -11.25
CA ALA A 40 -6.46 -2.98 -12.14
C ALA A 40 -5.09 -3.46 -12.63
N PHE A 41 -4.84 -3.32 -13.94
CA PHE A 41 -3.50 -3.47 -14.51
C PHE A 41 -2.85 -2.09 -14.52
N LEU A 42 -1.80 -1.94 -13.74
CA LEU A 42 -1.14 -0.65 -13.55
C LEU A 42 0.30 -0.67 -14.08
N PRO A 43 0.84 0.49 -14.44
CA PRO A 43 2.19 0.59 -15.00
C PRO A 43 3.27 0.36 -13.95
N LYS A 44 4.52 0.41 -14.40
CA LYS A 44 5.71 0.15 -13.57
C LYS A 44 5.86 1.11 -12.38
N GLU A 45 5.35 2.31 -12.52
CA GLU A 45 5.35 3.32 -11.45
C GLU A 45 4.51 2.89 -10.24
N ASP A 46 3.47 2.09 -10.49
CA ASP A 46 2.53 1.63 -9.47
C ASP A 46 2.80 0.16 -9.04
N ASN A 47 3.19 -0.72 -9.98
CA ASN A 47 3.31 -2.17 -9.74
C ASN A 47 4.70 -2.74 -10.07
N TRP A 48 5.74 -2.11 -9.57
CA TRP A 48 7.10 -2.61 -9.65
C TRP A 48 7.90 -2.23 -8.39
N TRP A 49 8.44 -3.21 -7.73
CA TRP A 49 9.27 -3.00 -6.56
C TRP A 49 10.76 -3.24 -6.83
N ILE A 50 11.60 -2.46 -6.17
CA ILE A 50 13.06 -2.59 -6.18
C ILE A 50 13.63 -2.19 -4.82
N ALA A 51 14.60 -2.97 -4.32
CA ALA A 51 15.22 -2.76 -3.01
C ALA A 51 16.03 -1.45 -2.88
N GLY A 52 16.40 -0.83 -3.98
CA GLY A 52 17.21 0.39 -4.01
C GLY A 52 17.48 0.85 -5.44
N SER A 53 18.60 1.53 -5.67
CA SER A 53 19.00 1.91 -7.04
C SER A 53 19.38 0.70 -7.89
N THR A 54 19.89 -0.35 -7.26
CA THR A 54 20.27 -1.65 -7.85
C THR A 54 19.84 -2.78 -6.92
N GLY A 55 19.82 -4.01 -7.43
CA GLY A 55 19.51 -5.20 -6.65
C GLY A 55 18.24 -5.93 -7.11
N PRO A 56 17.75 -6.87 -6.30
CA PRO A 56 16.57 -7.64 -6.61
C PRO A 56 15.36 -6.77 -6.84
N CYS A 57 14.58 -7.09 -7.87
CA CYS A 57 13.39 -6.34 -8.26
C CYS A 57 12.42 -7.21 -9.05
N GLY A 58 11.23 -6.71 -9.28
CA GLY A 58 10.24 -7.34 -10.13
C GLY A 58 8.86 -6.72 -10.01
N PRO A 59 7.92 -7.21 -10.81
CA PRO A 59 6.53 -6.81 -10.71
C PRO A 59 5.95 -7.20 -9.36
N ASP A 60 4.88 -6.53 -8.99
CA ASP A 60 4.16 -6.83 -7.77
C ASP A 60 2.64 -6.84 -7.99
N THR A 61 1.93 -7.29 -6.96
CA THR A 61 0.48 -7.20 -6.86
C THR A 61 0.11 -6.70 -5.48
N GLU A 62 -0.68 -5.64 -5.45
CA GLU A 62 -1.05 -4.96 -4.23
C GLU A 62 -2.52 -5.17 -3.89
N MET A 63 -2.81 -5.10 -2.60
CA MET A 63 -4.15 -5.18 -2.04
C MET A 63 -4.53 -3.84 -1.44
N PHE A 64 -5.65 -3.28 -1.89
CA PHE A 64 -6.21 -2.02 -1.42
C PHE A 64 -7.50 -2.28 -0.64
N TYR A 65 -7.68 -1.53 0.42
CA TYR A 65 -8.90 -1.52 1.20
C TYR A 65 -9.59 -0.17 1.10
N TRP A 66 -10.90 -0.19 0.89
CA TRP A 66 -11.74 1.00 0.92
C TRP A 66 -12.06 1.39 2.36
N ILE A 67 -11.51 2.50 2.83
CA ILE A 67 -11.79 3.02 4.18
C ILE A 67 -13.27 3.42 4.28
N ASP A 68 -13.91 2.99 5.36
CA ASP A 68 -15.33 3.23 5.59
C ASP A 68 -15.55 4.65 6.14
N ASP A 69 -16.13 5.48 5.29
CA ASP A 69 -16.69 6.78 5.65
C ASP A 69 -18.22 6.78 5.61
N GLY A 70 -18.83 5.59 5.64
CA GLY A 70 -20.28 5.38 5.46
C GLY A 70 -20.68 5.15 4.00
N THR A 71 -19.72 5.12 3.06
CA THR A 71 -20.01 4.87 1.64
C THR A 71 -19.54 3.48 1.20
N PRO A 72 -20.28 2.79 0.31
CA PRO A 72 -19.82 1.53 -0.25
C PRO A 72 -18.59 1.75 -1.14
N ALA A 73 -17.70 0.74 -1.18
CA ALA A 73 -16.57 0.76 -2.08
C ALA A 73 -17.01 0.82 -3.55
N PRO A 74 -16.37 1.67 -4.38
CA PRO A 74 -16.67 1.74 -5.81
C PRO A 74 -16.51 0.38 -6.50
N THR A 75 -17.36 0.08 -7.47
CA THR A 75 -17.31 -1.20 -8.19
C THR A 75 -16.12 -1.31 -9.13
N ASN A 76 -15.69 -0.20 -9.75
CA ASN A 76 -14.57 -0.16 -10.69
C ASN A 76 -13.34 0.48 -10.04
N PHE A 77 -12.35 -0.33 -9.74
CA PHE A 77 -11.12 0.13 -9.11
C PHE A 77 -10.24 0.95 -10.09
N THR A 78 -10.14 0.54 -11.34
CA THR A 78 -9.31 1.25 -12.33
C THR A 78 -9.73 2.72 -12.49
N GLU A 79 -11.04 2.99 -12.44
CA GLU A 79 -11.57 4.37 -12.57
C GLU A 79 -11.42 5.18 -11.28
N THR A 80 -11.25 4.52 -10.14
CA THR A 80 -11.30 5.16 -8.82
C THR A 80 -10.01 4.99 -8.02
N LYS A 81 -8.95 4.41 -8.60
CA LYS A 81 -7.70 4.08 -7.90
C LYS A 81 -7.02 5.29 -7.22
N ASP A 82 -7.26 6.50 -7.74
CA ASP A 82 -6.69 7.73 -7.21
C ASP A 82 -7.51 8.34 -6.05
N ASP A 83 -8.65 7.73 -5.70
CA ASP A 83 -9.42 8.14 -4.52
C ASP A 83 -8.64 7.72 -3.25
N LYS A 84 -8.37 8.71 -2.40
CA LYS A 84 -7.56 8.53 -1.18
C LYS A 84 -8.17 7.59 -0.15
N ARG A 85 -9.42 7.17 -0.31
CA ARG A 85 -10.07 6.16 0.51
C ARG A 85 -9.64 4.73 0.15
N TRP A 86 -9.05 4.52 -1.04
CA TRP A 86 -8.30 3.31 -1.31
C TRP A 86 -6.95 3.36 -0.61
N VAL A 87 -6.76 2.50 0.35
CA VAL A 87 -5.51 2.41 1.11
C VAL A 87 -4.86 1.07 0.83
N GLU A 88 -3.67 1.10 0.27
CA GLU A 88 -2.83 -0.08 0.11
C GLU A 88 -2.49 -0.65 1.50
N ILE A 89 -2.82 -1.93 1.72
CA ILE A 89 -2.57 -2.63 2.99
C ILE A 89 -1.55 -3.75 2.86
N TRP A 90 -1.32 -4.25 1.65
CA TRP A 90 -0.43 -5.39 1.41
C TRP A 90 0.16 -5.33 0.01
N ASN A 91 1.43 -5.73 -0.12
CA ASN A 91 2.12 -5.87 -1.39
C ASN A 91 2.79 -7.26 -1.46
N ASN A 92 2.57 -8.00 -2.56
CA ASN A 92 3.29 -9.23 -2.88
C ASN A 92 4.26 -8.96 -4.02
N VAL A 93 5.55 -8.99 -3.73
CA VAL A 93 6.62 -8.67 -4.67
C VAL A 93 7.18 -9.95 -5.28
N PHE A 94 7.17 -10.04 -6.60
CA PHE A 94 7.75 -11.15 -7.36
C PHE A 94 9.18 -10.81 -7.78
N MET A 95 10.16 -11.13 -6.95
CA MET A 95 11.57 -10.91 -7.25
C MET A 95 12.03 -11.86 -8.34
N GLN A 96 11.99 -11.39 -9.57
CA GLN A 96 12.31 -12.16 -10.78
C GLN A 96 13.57 -11.66 -11.48
N TYR A 97 13.99 -10.43 -11.17
CA TYR A 97 15.11 -9.76 -11.84
C TYR A 97 16.09 -9.15 -10.84
N GLU A 98 17.30 -8.91 -11.33
CA GLU A 98 18.30 -8.07 -10.66
C GLU A 98 18.62 -6.88 -11.54
N LYS A 99 18.41 -5.67 -11.03
CA LYS A 99 18.79 -4.43 -11.70
C LYS A 99 20.25 -4.10 -11.45
N LYS A 100 21.02 -3.89 -12.51
CA LYS A 100 22.42 -3.51 -12.49
C LYS A 100 22.59 -1.99 -12.46
N GLU A 101 23.84 -1.52 -12.23
CA GLU A 101 24.17 -0.08 -12.19
C GLU A 101 23.89 0.64 -13.51
N ASP A 102 24.00 -0.05 -14.65
CA ASP A 102 23.68 0.46 -15.98
C ASP A 102 22.18 0.47 -16.30
N GLY A 103 21.34 0.04 -15.36
CA GLY A 103 19.89 -0.06 -15.49
C GLY A 103 19.40 -1.36 -16.12
N THR A 104 20.29 -2.25 -16.58
CA THR A 104 19.93 -3.53 -17.19
C THR A 104 19.25 -4.45 -16.17
N LEU A 105 18.17 -5.12 -16.59
CA LEU A 105 17.52 -6.17 -15.81
C LEU A 105 18.00 -7.55 -16.24
N ILE A 106 18.50 -8.32 -15.29
CA ILE A 106 18.95 -9.71 -15.51
C ILE A 106 18.00 -10.64 -14.75
N ALA A 107 17.43 -11.63 -15.42
CA ALA A 107 16.59 -12.62 -14.77
C ALA A 107 17.37 -13.38 -13.68
N LEU A 108 16.77 -13.50 -12.51
CA LEU A 108 17.33 -14.26 -11.40
C LEU A 108 17.27 -15.76 -11.72
N ALA A 109 18.34 -16.48 -11.35
CA ALA A 109 18.39 -17.94 -11.48
C ALA A 109 17.33 -18.66 -10.60
N LYS A 110 16.91 -18.00 -9.52
CA LYS A 110 15.86 -18.45 -8.61
C LYS A 110 14.96 -17.26 -8.29
N THR A 111 13.70 -17.40 -8.61
CA THR A 111 12.66 -16.41 -8.28
C THR A 111 12.22 -16.56 -6.82
N ASN A 112 11.81 -15.46 -6.22
CA ASN A 112 11.31 -15.41 -4.85
C ASN A 112 10.05 -14.55 -4.81
N VAL A 113 9.20 -14.82 -3.83
CA VAL A 113 8.09 -13.93 -3.45
C VAL A 113 8.42 -13.36 -2.09
N ASP A 114 8.37 -12.06 -1.99
CA ASP A 114 8.41 -11.35 -0.71
C ASP A 114 7.09 -10.64 -0.48
N THR A 115 6.74 -10.38 0.77
CA THR A 115 5.50 -9.69 1.09
C THR A 115 5.75 -8.54 2.05
N GLY A 116 5.12 -7.41 1.77
CA GLY A 116 5.10 -6.25 2.65
C GLY A 116 3.70 -5.93 3.13
N MET A 117 3.55 -5.58 4.40
CA MET A 117 2.30 -5.13 4.97
C MET A 117 2.52 -3.80 5.69
N GLY A 118 1.71 -2.80 5.34
CA GLY A 118 1.68 -1.55 6.09
C GLY A 118 1.04 -1.79 7.46
N LEU A 119 1.83 -1.91 8.53
CA LEU A 119 1.30 -2.14 9.88
C LEU A 119 0.29 -1.05 10.28
N ASP A 120 0.65 0.20 10.12
CA ASP A 120 -0.18 1.36 10.47
C ASP A 120 -1.49 1.36 9.68
N ARG A 121 -1.42 1.08 8.37
CA ARG A 121 -2.57 1.04 7.48
C ARG A 121 -3.49 -0.13 7.79
N THR A 122 -2.92 -1.32 8.00
CA THR A 122 -3.70 -2.52 8.35
C THR A 122 -4.38 -2.34 9.71
N LEU A 123 -3.70 -1.74 10.68
CA LEU A 123 -4.27 -1.47 11.99
C LEU A 123 -5.45 -0.48 11.90
N THR A 124 -5.31 0.56 11.08
CA THR A 124 -6.41 1.50 10.79
C THR A 124 -7.65 0.77 10.28
N VAL A 125 -7.46 -0.12 9.31
CA VAL A 125 -8.54 -0.92 8.72
C VAL A 125 -9.18 -1.86 9.75
N LEU A 126 -8.39 -2.58 10.53
CA LEU A 126 -8.88 -3.54 11.51
C LEU A 126 -9.62 -2.88 12.67
N ASN A 127 -9.25 -1.66 13.02
CA ASN A 127 -9.89 -0.87 14.07
C ASN A 127 -11.09 -0.05 13.56
N GLY A 128 -11.41 -0.12 12.27
CA GLY A 128 -12.50 0.66 11.67
C GLY A 128 -12.26 2.16 11.69
N GLN A 129 -11.00 2.58 11.71
CA GLN A 129 -10.60 4.00 11.72
C GLN A 129 -10.41 4.53 10.31
N THR A 130 -10.45 5.84 10.15
CA THR A 130 -10.31 6.50 8.84
C THR A 130 -8.92 7.12 8.63
N SER A 131 -8.08 7.12 9.67
CA SER A 131 -6.74 7.66 9.63
C SER A 131 -5.78 6.85 10.49
N VAL A 132 -4.54 6.66 10.03
CA VAL A 132 -3.46 6.03 10.80
C VAL A 132 -3.18 6.79 12.10
N TYR A 133 -3.42 8.10 12.11
CA TYR A 133 -3.18 8.97 13.27
C TYR A 133 -4.17 8.75 14.41
N ASP A 134 -5.27 8.05 14.18
CA ASP A 134 -6.28 7.72 15.19
C ASP A 134 -6.00 6.36 15.83
N THR A 135 -4.99 5.64 15.35
CA THR A 135 -4.56 4.35 15.90
C THR A 135 -3.74 4.53 17.18
N GLU A 136 -3.64 3.46 17.98
CA GLU A 136 -2.79 3.40 19.17
C GLU A 136 -1.31 3.64 18.90
N LEU A 137 -0.87 3.62 17.64
CA LEU A 137 0.51 3.95 17.26
C LEU A 137 0.79 5.44 17.30
N PHE A 138 -0.21 6.28 17.08
CA PHE A 138 -0.07 7.74 16.99
C PHE A 138 -0.89 8.49 18.01
N ALA A 139 -2.08 8.04 18.36
CA ALA A 139 -2.99 8.74 19.27
C ALA A 139 -2.32 9.16 20.60
N PRO A 140 -1.51 8.30 21.28
CA PRO A 140 -0.85 8.69 22.52
C PRO A 140 0.14 9.86 22.38
N MET A 141 0.68 10.07 21.16
CA MET A 141 1.61 11.19 20.92
C MET A 141 0.88 12.53 20.89
N PHE A 142 -0.36 12.54 20.38
CA PHE A 142 -1.22 13.73 20.45
C PHE A 142 -1.56 14.08 21.90
N ASP A 143 -1.83 13.09 22.74
CA ASP A 143 -2.11 13.28 24.16
C ASP A 143 -0.92 13.90 24.89
N VAL A 144 0.30 13.40 24.66
CA VAL A 144 1.54 13.94 25.25
C VAL A 144 1.78 15.39 24.83
N LEU A 145 1.44 15.73 23.59
CA LEU A 145 1.59 17.10 23.07
C LEU A 145 0.42 18.02 23.46
N ALA A 146 -0.57 17.49 24.21
CA ALA A 146 -1.81 18.17 24.54
C ALA A 146 -2.56 18.72 23.31
N LEU A 147 -2.50 17.97 22.19
CA LEU A 147 -3.14 18.30 20.94
C LEU A 147 -4.45 17.52 20.80
N SER A 148 -5.57 18.21 20.78
CA SER A 148 -6.87 17.60 20.52
C SER A 148 -7.31 17.85 19.08
N GLN A 149 -7.32 16.79 18.24
CA GLN A 149 -7.74 16.91 16.85
C GLN A 149 -9.19 17.37 16.69
N GLU A 150 -10.05 17.15 17.71
CA GLU A 150 -11.46 17.52 17.68
C GLU A 150 -11.73 19.03 17.69
N ILE A 151 -10.81 19.81 18.29
CA ILE A 151 -10.95 21.26 18.42
C ILE A 151 -10.03 22.06 17.50
N MET A 152 -9.22 21.37 16.70
CA MET A 152 -8.26 21.98 15.78
C MET A 152 -8.89 22.22 14.40
N THR A 153 -8.45 23.25 13.72
CA THR A 153 -8.74 23.44 12.30
C THR A 153 -8.03 22.37 11.44
N ASN A 154 -8.51 22.13 10.25
CA ASN A 154 -7.89 21.15 9.33
C ASN A 154 -6.39 21.41 9.07
N ASP A 155 -5.97 22.68 9.03
CA ASP A 155 -4.55 23.02 8.84
C ASP A 155 -3.71 22.73 10.09
N GLU A 156 -4.25 22.97 11.28
CA GLU A 156 -3.61 22.61 12.55
C GLU A 156 -3.50 21.09 12.70
N VAL A 157 -4.55 20.33 12.39
CA VAL A 157 -4.52 18.86 12.38
C VAL A 157 -3.43 18.37 11.45
N ARG A 158 -3.36 18.91 10.22
CA ARG A 158 -2.32 18.53 9.26
C ARG A 158 -0.90 18.80 9.81
N LYS A 159 -0.68 19.96 10.42
CA LYS A 159 0.60 20.33 11.03
C LYS A 159 0.95 19.42 12.21
N ALA A 160 -0.01 19.12 13.07
CA ALA A 160 0.17 18.22 14.20
C ALA A 160 0.55 16.81 13.74
N ARG A 161 -0.13 16.27 12.71
CA ARG A 161 0.18 14.98 12.10
C ARG A 161 1.62 14.94 11.56
N ILE A 162 2.07 15.99 10.89
CA ILE A 162 3.46 16.10 10.40
C ILE A 162 4.44 16.02 11.59
N VAL A 163 4.16 16.73 12.69
CA VAL A 163 5.03 16.72 13.88
C VAL A 163 5.14 15.33 14.49
N VAL A 164 4.03 14.66 14.75
CA VAL A 164 4.05 13.31 15.37
C VAL A 164 4.69 12.27 14.45
N ASP A 165 4.45 12.34 13.14
CA ASP A 165 5.07 11.46 12.16
C ASP A 165 6.60 11.63 12.15
N HIS A 166 7.10 12.86 12.10
CA HIS A 166 8.53 13.17 12.11
C HIS A 166 9.20 12.80 13.43
N VAL A 167 8.53 13.02 14.57
CA VAL A 167 9.05 12.60 15.88
C VAL A 167 9.19 11.09 15.94
N ARG A 168 8.16 10.35 15.54
CA ARG A 168 8.21 8.89 15.47
C ARG A 168 9.35 8.39 14.57
N ALA A 169 9.44 8.90 13.36
CA ALA A 169 10.51 8.53 12.42
C ALA A 169 11.90 8.84 12.98
N SER A 170 12.07 10.01 13.61
CA SER A 170 13.34 10.41 14.23
C SER A 170 13.76 9.50 15.37
N VAL A 171 12.81 9.03 16.20
CA VAL A 171 13.10 8.09 17.29
C VAL A 171 13.56 6.75 16.72
N PHE A 172 12.91 6.22 15.68
CA PHE A 172 13.35 4.97 15.03
C PHE A 172 14.76 5.10 14.45
N ILE A 173 15.05 6.19 13.73
CA ILE A 173 16.38 6.41 13.13
C ILE A 173 17.45 6.58 14.22
N ALA A 174 17.11 7.19 15.35
CA ALA A 174 18.07 7.43 16.42
C ALA A 174 18.29 6.20 17.32
N SER A 175 17.43 5.18 17.23
CA SER A 175 17.53 3.95 18.03
C SER A 175 18.32 2.83 17.33
N ASP A 176 18.68 2.99 16.08
CA ASP A 176 19.62 2.14 15.34
C ASP A 176 21.08 2.56 15.65
#